data_9a5516a46ecfa893323c13a109f644ab
#
_entry.id   9a5516a46ecfa893323c13a109f644ab
#
_cell.length_a   1.000
_cell.length_b   1.000
_cell.length_c   1.000
_cell.angle_alpha   90.00
_cell.angle_beta   90.00
_cell.angle_gamma   90.00
#
_symmetry.space_group_name_H-M   'P 1'
#
loop_
_entity.id
_entity.type
_entity.pdbx_description
1 polymer ?
#
loop_
_entity_poly.entity_id
_entity_poly.type
_entity_poly.pdbx_seq_one_letter_code
_entity_poly.pdbx_strand_id
1 'polypeptide(L)'
;LDVDAAVSVDRPVFVNYETSVFYSPSLGGVNSSLNRYVDFNIWGICAVGSSVYVMATYKVMPSYIYLSQTTFSLGNPTILQFYDSPVSLKVNRNSLLAGSKSCDCLYYTCEDGIYYWDLKKQLSTTPVISIPVGMEITSLSMNPDGTLLYVGLHEKEGTEALKGHLYVYDVKTSTLISQYHNIADKPVAIIYKERA
;
A
#
# COMPACT_ATOMS: atom_id res chain seq x y z
N LEU A 1 3.98 -18.40 12.50
CA LEU A 1 4.36 -17.58 11.33
C LEU A 1 3.92 -16.14 11.63
N ASP A 2 4.86 -15.25 11.84
CA ASP A 2 4.53 -13.84 12.00
C ASP A 2 4.28 -13.24 10.60
N VAL A 3 3.08 -12.72 10.38
CA VAL A 3 2.63 -12.17 9.11
C VAL A 3 2.16 -10.74 9.34
N ASP A 4 2.78 -9.78 8.65
CA ASP A 4 2.42 -8.37 8.75
C ASP A 4 1.38 -7.98 7.70
N ALA A 5 1.43 -8.60 6.52
CA ALA A 5 0.46 -8.34 5.45
C ALA A 5 0.24 -9.57 4.58
N ALA A 6 -0.92 -9.58 3.92
CA ALA A 6 -1.30 -10.61 2.96
C ALA A 6 -2.04 -9.99 1.77
N VAL A 7 -1.78 -10.53 0.59
CA VAL A 7 -2.53 -10.22 -0.64
C VAL A 7 -2.89 -11.51 -1.36
N SER A 8 -3.90 -11.46 -2.22
CA SER A 8 -4.28 -12.59 -3.04
C SER A 8 -4.21 -12.20 -4.52
N VAL A 9 -3.52 -13.02 -5.27
CA VAL A 9 -3.50 -13.00 -6.74
C VAL A 9 -4.08 -14.34 -7.22
N ASP A 10 -3.27 -15.21 -7.81
CA ASP A 10 -3.69 -16.60 -8.09
C ASP A 10 -3.69 -17.47 -6.83
N ARG A 11 -2.95 -17.05 -5.83
CA ARG A 11 -2.79 -17.68 -4.52
C ARG A 11 -2.55 -16.63 -3.45
N PRO A 12 -2.77 -16.92 -2.18
CA PRO A 12 -2.41 -16.02 -1.11
C PRO A 12 -0.89 -15.87 -1.01
N VAL A 13 -0.45 -14.64 -0.84
CA VAL A 13 0.94 -14.25 -0.60
C VAL A 13 0.99 -13.50 0.72
N PHE A 14 1.81 -13.98 1.63
CA PHE A 14 2.02 -13.40 2.95
C PHE A 14 3.43 -12.80 3.02
N VAL A 15 3.60 -11.75 3.79
CA VAL A 15 4.92 -11.14 4.02
C VAL A 15 5.13 -10.88 5.50
N ASN A 16 6.37 -11.10 5.95
CA ASN A 16 6.87 -10.59 7.23
C ASN A 16 7.80 -9.42 6.95
N TYR A 17 7.49 -8.24 7.48
CA TYR A 17 8.23 -7.01 7.21
C TYR A 17 9.59 -6.97 7.91
N GLU A 18 9.68 -7.56 9.09
CA GLU A 18 10.93 -7.57 9.86
C GLU A 18 12.02 -8.40 9.17
N THR A 19 11.63 -9.58 8.67
CA THR A 19 12.57 -10.49 7.99
C THR A 19 12.66 -10.23 6.49
N SER A 20 11.76 -9.43 5.91
CA SER A 20 11.61 -9.22 4.46
C SER A 20 11.39 -10.53 3.68
N VAL A 21 10.70 -11.47 4.29
CA VAL A 21 10.44 -12.81 3.72
C VAL A 21 9.00 -12.93 3.26
N PHE A 22 8.83 -13.46 2.06
CA PHE A 22 7.53 -13.79 1.48
C PHE A 22 7.24 -15.28 1.65
N TYR A 23 5.97 -15.56 1.92
CA TYR A 23 5.46 -16.93 1.99
C TYR A 23 4.28 -17.08 1.05
N SER A 24 4.26 -18.14 0.26
CA SER A 24 3.10 -18.52 -0.54
C SER A 24 2.84 -20.01 -0.34
N PRO A 25 1.69 -20.42 0.20
CA PRO A 25 1.35 -21.84 0.32
C PRO A 25 1.28 -22.46 -1.07
N SER A 26 2.02 -23.54 -1.29
CA SER A 26 1.84 -24.36 -2.48
C SER A 26 0.65 -25.30 -2.30
N LEU A 27 0.00 -25.69 -3.39
CA LEU A 27 -1.00 -26.77 -3.40
C LEU A 27 -0.31 -28.09 -3.02
N GLY A 28 -0.21 -28.36 -1.75
CA GLY A 28 0.50 -29.53 -1.21
C GLY A 28 1.12 -29.32 0.16
N GLY A 29 0.95 -28.15 0.77
CA GLY A 29 1.32 -27.87 2.16
C GLY A 29 2.79 -27.54 2.41
N VAL A 30 3.59 -27.33 1.37
CA VAL A 30 4.98 -26.88 1.53
C VAL A 30 5.03 -25.36 1.40
N ASN A 31 5.38 -24.67 2.49
CA ASN A 31 5.66 -23.24 2.46
C ASN A 31 7.01 -23.01 1.79
N SER A 32 7.02 -22.39 0.61
CA SER A 32 8.25 -21.87 0.04
C SER A 32 8.50 -20.47 0.56
N SER A 33 9.56 -20.27 1.31
CA SER A 33 10.04 -18.94 1.66
C SER A 33 10.79 -18.34 0.47
N LEU A 34 10.47 -17.12 0.11
CA LEU A 34 10.97 -16.49 -1.10
C LEU A 34 11.77 -15.25 -0.70
N ASN A 35 13.05 -15.45 -0.40
CA ASN A 35 13.91 -14.38 0.09
C ASN A 35 14.61 -13.65 -1.07
N ARG A 36 13.85 -12.77 -1.79
CA ARG A 36 14.40 -11.89 -2.84
C ARG A 36 14.66 -10.46 -2.35
N TYR A 37 14.24 -10.14 -1.13
CA TYR A 37 14.32 -8.79 -0.57
C TYR A 37 15.25 -8.72 0.64
N VAL A 38 16.27 -9.58 0.71
CA VAL A 38 17.21 -9.66 1.85
C VAL A 38 17.89 -8.31 2.16
N ASP A 39 18.16 -7.52 1.14
CA ASP A 39 18.81 -6.21 1.26
C ASP A 39 17.82 -5.05 1.40
N PHE A 40 16.51 -5.35 1.50
CA PHE A 40 15.46 -4.35 1.58
C PHE A 40 14.70 -4.43 2.89
N ASN A 41 14.18 -3.29 3.32
CA ASN A 41 13.10 -3.19 4.30
C ASN A 41 11.78 -3.06 3.53
N ILE A 42 10.84 -3.97 3.75
CA ILE A 42 9.52 -3.92 3.14
C ILE A 42 8.61 -3.06 4.01
N TRP A 43 7.84 -2.18 3.37
CA TRP A 43 6.92 -1.26 4.04
C TRP A 43 5.45 -1.52 3.67
N GLY A 44 5.18 -2.13 2.55
CA GLY A 44 3.82 -2.44 2.13
C GLY A 44 3.77 -3.33 0.89
N ILE A 45 2.65 -4.03 0.73
CA ILE A 45 2.34 -4.84 -0.45
C ILE A 45 0.91 -4.58 -0.91
N CYS A 46 0.70 -4.67 -2.22
CA CYS A 46 -0.62 -4.54 -2.84
C CYS A 46 -0.72 -5.45 -4.06
N ALA A 47 -1.88 -6.08 -4.26
CA ALA A 47 -2.16 -6.84 -5.47
C ALA A 47 -2.86 -5.95 -6.52
N VAL A 48 -2.36 -5.97 -7.75
CA VAL A 48 -3.02 -5.35 -8.91
C VAL A 48 -3.01 -6.36 -10.06
N GLY A 49 -4.17 -6.86 -10.41
CA GLY A 49 -4.30 -7.97 -11.35
C GLY A 49 -3.58 -9.23 -10.84
N SER A 50 -2.69 -9.79 -11.65
CA SER A 50 -1.88 -10.97 -11.31
C SER A 50 -0.51 -10.62 -10.70
N SER A 51 -0.22 -9.33 -10.49
CA SER A 51 1.05 -8.86 -9.95
C SER A 51 0.91 -8.41 -8.51
N VAL A 52 1.95 -8.60 -7.73
CA VAL A 52 2.12 -8.02 -6.39
C VAL A 52 3.10 -6.88 -6.50
N TYR A 53 2.70 -5.71 -6.06
CA TYR A 53 3.56 -4.55 -5.93
C TYR A 53 4.07 -4.48 -4.49
N VAL A 54 5.38 -4.29 -4.37
CA VAL A 54 6.07 -4.24 -3.08
C VAL A 54 6.74 -2.88 -2.95
N MET A 55 6.41 -2.16 -1.88
CA MET A 55 7.10 -0.94 -1.51
C MET A 55 8.20 -1.28 -0.51
N ALA A 56 9.42 -0.88 -0.81
CA ALA A 56 10.59 -1.17 -0.01
C ALA A 56 11.58 -0.01 -0.03
N THR A 57 12.50 -0.02 0.92
CA THR A 57 13.70 0.82 0.92
C THR A 57 14.94 -0.06 1.01
N TYR A 58 16.01 0.32 0.36
CA TYR A 58 17.27 -0.41 0.45
C TYR A 58 17.92 -0.16 1.80
N LYS A 59 18.39 -1.21 2.49
CA LYS A 59 18.93 -1.11 3.86
C LYS A 59 20.08 -0.12 3.98
N VAL A 60 20.92 -0.01 2.95
CA VAL A 60 22.06 0.92 2.93
C VAL A 60 21.70 2.32 2.40
N MET A 61 20.53 2.49 1.79
CA MET A 61 20.01 3.78 1.31
C MET A 61 18.52 3.91 1.68
N PRO A 62 18.20 4.04 2.98
CA PRO A 62 16.80 3.95 3.45
C PRO A 62 15.94 5.17 3.06
N SER A 63 16.52 6.20 2.49
CA SER A 63 15.81 7.41 2.06
C SER A 63 15.18 7.29 0.66
N TYR A 64 15.47 6.22 -0.08
CA TYR A 64 14.93 6.02 -1.42
C TYR A 64 13.92 4.89 -1.41
N ILE A 65 12.74 5.18 -1.98
CA ILE A 65 11.68 4.20 -2.15
C ILE A 65 11.89 3.44 -3.43
N TYR A 66 11.70 2.14 -3.34
CA TYR A 66 11.62 1.24 -4.47
C TYR A 66 10.22 0.63 -4.53
N LEU A 67 9.55 0.76 -5.65
CA LEU A 67 8.36 0.00 -5.96
C LEU A 67 8.74 -1.09 -6.95
N SER A 68 8.49 -2.33 -6.60
CA SER A 68 8.78 -3.47 -7.47
C SER A 68 7.49 -4.17 -7.86
N GLN A 69 7.40 -4.51 -9.13
CA GLN A 69 6.39 -5.41 -9.65
C GLN A 69 6.91 -6.85 -9.57
N THR A 70 6.19 -7.71 -8.88
CA THR A 70 6.58 -9.09 -8.64
C THR A 70 5.45 -10.03 -9.01
N THR A 71 5.76 -11.11 -9.71
CA THR A 71 4.84 -12.22 -9.95
C THR A 71 5.26 -13.44 -9.14
N PHE A 72 4.29 -14.24 -8.75
CA PHE A 72 4.48 -15.46 -7.96
C PHE A 72 4.03 -16.70 -8.74
N SER A 73 4.52 -16.87 -9.96
CA SER A 73 4.24 -18.07 -10.75
C SER A 73 5.04 -19.26 -10.22
N LEU A 74 4.39 -20.42 -10.10
CA LEU A 74 5.01 -21.69 -9.71
C LEU A 74 5.77 -21.67 -8.36
N GLY A 75 5.37 -20.79 -7.44
CA GLY A 75 6.00 -20.70 -6.13
C GLY A 75 7.29 -19.87 -6.06
N ASN A 76 7.80 -19.40 -7.18
CA ASN A 76 8.96 -18.52 -7.23
C ASN A 76 8.55 -17.08 -7.53
N PRO A 77 8.96 -16.08 -6.72
CA PRO A 77 8.75 -14.69 -7.07
C PRO A 77 9.73 -14.33 -8.19
N THR A 78 9.22 -13.68 -9.20
CA THR A 78 10.03 -13.04 -10.22
C THR A 78 9.79 -11.55 -10.12
N ILE A 79 10.83 -10.80 -9.79
CA ILE A 79 10.80 -9.36 -9.86
C ILE A 79 10.87 -9.00 -11.33
N LEU A 80 9.79 -8.41 -11.85
CA LEU A 80 9.71 -8.01 -13.24
C LEU A 80 10.39 -6.66 -13.46
N GLN A 81 10.21 -5.74 -12.52
CA GLN A 81 10.74 -4.38 -12.63
C GLN A 81 10.86 -3.72 -11.27
N PHE A 82 11.87 -2.87 -11.12
CA PHE A 82 12.03 -1.91 -10.03
C PHE A 82 11.82 -0.50 -10.56
N TYR A 83 11.20 0.33 -9.72
CA TYR A 83 10.97 1.74 -9.97
C TYR A 83 11.50 2.53 -8.79
N ASP A 84 12.51 3.33 -9.03
CA ASP A 84 13.16 4.12 -8.00
C ASP A 84 12.48 5.47 -7.84
N SER A 85 12.37 5.94 -6.61
CA SER A 85 12.03 7.34 -6.38
C SER A 85 13.21 8.22 -6.82
N PRO A 86 12.97 9.29 -7.60
CA PRO A 86 14.02 10.21 -8.03
C PRO A 86 14.53 11.11 -6.90
N VAL A 87 13.81 11.16 -5.79
CA VAL A 87 14.14 11.95 -4.61
C VAL A 87 13.99 11.12 -3.35
N SER A 88 14.62 11.58 -2.27
CA SER A 88 14.42 11.01 -0.94
C SER A 88 12.99 11.25 -0.48
N LEU A 89 12.27 10.16 -0.20
CA LEU A 89 10.93 10.18 0.35
C LEU A 89 10.93 9.45 1.69
N LYS A 90 10.22 10.00 2.66
CA LYS A 90 10.15 9.39 3.99
C LYS A 90 9.01 8.39 4.07
N VAL A 91 9.36 7.15 4.33
CA VAL A 91 8.42 6.08 4.63
C VAL A 91 8.49 5.72 6.12
N ASN A 92 7.42 5.19 6.63
CA ASN A 92 7.32 4.69 7.99
C ASN A 92 6.58 3.34 8.02
N ARG A 93 6.47 2.74 9.21
CA ARG A 93 5.78 1.44 9.38
C ARG A 93 4.29 1.45 9.00
N ASN A 94 3.69 2.62 8.82
CA ASN A 94 2.31 2.79 8.40
C ASN A 94 2.21 3.11 6.89
N SER A 95 3.27 2.90 6.12
CA SER A 95 3.22 3.08 4.68
C SER A 95 2.29 2.06 4.06
N LEU A 96 1.34 2.56 3.26
CA LEU A 96 0.22 1.80 2.71
C LEU A 96 0.23 1.88 1.20
N LEU A 97 -0.28 0.83 0.57
CA LEU A 97 -0.49 0.78 -0.87
C LEU A 97 -1.95 0.42 -1.15
N ALA A 98 -2.54 1.06 -2.14
CA ALA A 98 -3.83 0.69 -2.69
C ALA A 98 -3.80 0.77 -4.20
N GLY A 99 -4.26 -0.26 -4.88
CA GLY A 99 -4.28 -0.33 -6.33
C GLY A 99 -5.48 -1.08 -6.84
N SER A 100 -5.78 -0.90 -8.13
CA SER A 100 -6.84 -1.61 -8.81
C SER A 100 -6.41 -1.95 -10.24
N LYS A 101 -6.78 -3.15 -10.68
CA LYS A 101 -6.61 -3.56 -12.08
C LYS A 101 -7.45 -2.68 -13.01
N SER A 102 -8.59 -2.20 -12.55
CA SER A 102 -9.50 -1.39 -13.38
C SER A 102 -8.94 -0.02 -13.73
N CYS A 103 -8.14 0.62 -12.84
CA CYS A 103 -7.47 1.87 -13.15
C CYS A 103 -6.05 1.69 -13.71
N ASP A 104 -5.47 0.50 -13.63
CA ASP A 104 -4.06 0.21 -13.95
C ASP A 104 -3.12 1.20 -13.22
N CYS A 105 -3.41 1.44 -11.95
CA CYS A 105 -2.77 2.44 -11.12
C CYS A 105 -2.57 1.98 -9.68
N LEU A 106 -1.72 2.69 -8.96
CA LEU A 106 -1.41 2.45 -7.56
C LEU A 106 -1.25 3.78 -6.83
N TYR A 107 -1.80 3.84 -5.62
CA TYR A 107 -1.51 4.89 -4.65
C TYR A 107 -0.64 4.33 -3.53
N TYR A 108 0.29 5.13 -3.06
CA TYR A 108 1.14 4.80 -1.92
C TYR A 108 1.33 6.00 -1.00
N THR A 109 1.61 5.75 0.27
CA THR A 109 1.73 6.80 1.28
C THR A 109 3.18 7.02 1.68
N CYS A 110 3.54 8.30 1.87
CA CYS A 110 4.75 8.76 2.53
C CYS A 110 4.36 9.69 3.69
N GLU A 111 5.33 10.18 4.46
CA GLU A 111 5.04 11.05 5.61
C GLU A 111 4.31 12.34 5.26
N ASP A 112 4.53 12.87 4.06
CA ASP A 112 4.02 14.15 3.58
C ASP A 112 2.72 14.05 2.78
N GLY A 113 2.28 12.84 2.43
CA GLY A 113 1.06 12.68 1.67
C GLY A 113 0.90 11.36 0.95
N ILE A 114 -0.04 11.36 0.01
CA ILE A 114 -0.37 10.23 -0.85
C ILE A 114 0.12 10.52 -2.26
N TYR A 115 0.83 9.56 -2.82
CA TYR A 115 1.42 9.59 -4.13
C TYR A 115 0.64 8.69 -5.08
N TYR A 116 0.55 9.10 -6.35
CA TYR A 116 -0.05 8.33 -7.43
C TYR A 116 1.03 7.79 -8.36
N TRP A 117 0.84 6.59 -8.84
CA TRP A 117 1.69 5.97 -9.84
C TRP A 117 0.87 5.20 -10.88
N ASP A 118 1.12 5.47 -12.16
CA ASP A 118 0.45 4.85 -13.31
C ASP A 118 1.09 3.52 -13.74
N LEU A 119 1.91 2.93 -12.89
CA LEU A 119 2.62 1.66 -13.08
C LEU A 119 3.63 1.62 -14.26
N LYS A 120 3.85 2.72 -14.97
CA LYS A 120 4.67 2.75 -16.19
C LYS A 120 5.74 3.82 -16.17
N LYS A 121 5.49 4.93 -15.48
CA LYS A 121 6.39 6.09 -15.45
C LYS A 121 7.25 6.09 -14.18
N GLN A 122 8.18 7.01 -14.15
CA GLN A 122 8.95 7.30 -12.96
C GLN A 122 8.03 7.76 -11.81
N LEU A 123 8.40 7.43 -10.58
CA LEU A 123 7.64 7.83 -9.39
C LEU A 123 7.62 9.37 -9.27
N SER A 124 6.49 9.90 -8.81
CA SER A 124 6.34 11.35 -8.58
C SER A 124 7.27 11.82 -7.45
N THR A 125 7.70 13.07 -7.55
CA THR A 125 8.48 13.75 -6.50
C THR A 125 7.61 14.50 -5.50
N THR A 126 6.31 14.63 -5.80
CA THR A 126 5.35 15.39 -4.99
C THR A 126 4.08 14.57 -4.76
N PRO A 127 3.44 14.67 -3.59
CA PRO A 127 2.17 14.02 -3.35
C PRO A 127 1.06 14.61 -4.23
N VAL A 128 0.13 13.77 -4.65
CA VAL A 128 -1.11 14.21 -5.34
C VAL A 128 -2.20 14.58 -4.35
N ILE A 129 -2.12 14.06 -3.13
CA ILE A 129 -3.02 14.39 -2.02
C ILE A 129 -2.15 14.71 -0.81
N SER A 130 -2.24 15.95 -0.33
CA SER A 130 -1.59 16.37 0.92
C SER A 130 -2.42 15.97 2.13
N ILE A 131 -1.76 15.61 3.21
CA ILE A 131 -2.43 15.26 4.46
C ILE A 131 -2.66 16.53 5.28
N PRO A 132 -3.86 16.73 5.86
CA PRO A 132 -4.10 17.84 6.76
C PRO A 132 -3.12 17.83 7.94
N VAL A 133 -2.70 19.02 8.35
CA VAL A 133 -1.79 19.20 9.50
C VAL A 133 -2.40 18.57 10.75
N GLY A 134 -1.62 17.84 11.52
CA GLY A 134 -2.08 17.17 12.75
C GLY A 134 -2.74 15.81 12.51
N MET A 135 -2.92 15.38 11.28
CA MET A 135 -3.46 14.05 10.94
C MET A 135 -2.39 13.05 10.52
N GLU A 136 -2.69 11.78 10.67
CA GLU A 136 -1.94 10.66 10.11
C GLU A 136 -2.86 9.76 9.29
N ILE A 137 -2.32 9.16 8.23
CA ILE A 137 -3.04 8.14 7.45
C ILE A 137 -2.99 6.83 8.23
N THR A 138 -4.14 6.19 8.39
CA THR A 138 -4.28 4.93 9.14
C THR A 138 -4.78 3.79 8.27
N SER A 139 -5.43 4.10 7.15
CA SER A 139 -5.84 3.12 6.14
C SER A 139 -5.92 3.75 4.76
N LEU A 140 -5.67 2.94 3.75
CA LEU A 140 -5.78 3.29 2.34
C LEU A 140 -6.41 2.13 1.59
N SER A 141 -7.46 2.40 0.83
CA SER A 141 -8.14 1.38 0.05
C SER A 141 -8.76 1.99 -1.20
N MET A 142 -8.91 1.18 -2.22
CA MET A 142 -9.57 1.55 -3.47
C MET A 142 -10.79 0.67 -3.68
N ASN A 143 -11.89 1.22 -4.21
CA ASN A 143 -13.04 0.40 -4.56
C ASN A 143 -12.70 -0.57 -5.72
N PRO A 144 -13.45 -1.67 -5.88
CA PRO A 144 -13.16 -2.68 -6.90
C PRO A 144 -13.08 -2.13 -8.34
N ASP A 145 -13.90 -1.13 -8.66
CA ASP A 145 -13.92 -0.51 -10.00
C ASP A 145 -12.74 0.45 -10.21
N GLY A 146 -11.95 0.77 -9.17
CA GLY A 146 -10.80 1.66 -9.29
C GLY A 146 -11.15 3.13 -9.53
N THR A 147 -12.35 3.56 -9.13
CA THR A 147 -12.83 4.93 -9.32
C THR A 147 -12.70 5.81 -8.08
N LEU A 148 -12.72 5.19 -6.89
CA LEU A 148 -12.69 5.88 -5.60
C LEU A 148 -11.53 5.39 -4.74
N LEU A 149 -10.81 6.36 -4.16
CA LEU A 149 -9.78 6.13 -3.16
C LEU A 149 -10.31 6.54 -1.78
N TYR A 150 -10.28 5.63 -0.84
CA TYR A 150 -10.70 5.81 0.54
C TYR A 150 -9.49 5.95 1.44
N VAL A 151 -9.45 7.01 2.21
CA VAL A 151 -8.34 7.37 3.09
C VAL A 151 -8.86 7.48 4.51
N GLY A 152 -8.45 6.55 5.35
CA GLY A 152 -8.67 6.66 6.80
C GLY A 152 -7.61 7.56 7.41
N LEU A 153 -8.05 8.53 8.21
CA LEU A 153 -7.22 9.51 8.88
C LEU A 153 -7.49 9.47 10.39
N HIS A 154 -6.49 9.82 11.17
CA HIS A 154 -6.59 9.96 12.61
C HIS A 154 -5.92 11.25 13.06
N GLU A 155 -6.61 12.03 13.91
CA GLU A 155 -6.04 13.23 14.55
C GLU A 155 -5.05 12.82 15.64
N LYS A 156 -3.82 13.27 15.55
CA LYS A 156 -2.78 13.00 16.57
C LYS A 156 -3.08 13.69 17.90
N GLU A 157 -3.57 14.93 17.81
CA GLU A 157 -3.82 15.81 18.93
C GLU A 157 -5.27 16.32 18.84
N GLY A 158 -6.20 15.63 19.41
CA GLY A 158 -7.60 16.02 19.42
C GLY A 158 -8.21 15.80 20.81
N THR A 159 -9.22 16.56 21.16
CA THR A 159 -10.00 16.42 22.41
C THR A 159 -11.24 15.55 22.23
N GLU A 160 -11.62 15.27 20.99
CA GLU A 160 -12.78 14.45 20.67
C GLU A 160 -12.58 12.98 21.07
N ALA A 161 -13.66 12.32 21.45
CA ALA A 161 -13.65 10.91 21.81
C ALA A 161 -13.37 10.01 20.59
N LEU A 162 -13.84 10.43 19.42
CA LEU A 162 -13.60 9.75 18.15
C LEU A 162 -12.77 10.67 17.25
N LYS A 163 -11.53 10.28 16.98
CA LYS A 163 -10.54 11.07 16.23
C LYS A 163 -10.33 10.59 14.80
N GLY A 164 -11.06 9.56 14.40
CA GLY A 164 -10.93 8.93 13.09
C GLY A 164 -11.88 9.53 12.07
N HIS A 165 -11.38 9.75 10.88
CA HIS A 165 -12.09 10.33 9.74
C HIS A 165 -11.94 9.42 8.52
N LEU A 166 -12.88 9.52 7.59
CA LEU A 166 -12.83 8.88 6.29
C LEU A 166 -12.97 9.95 5.20
N TYR A 167 -11.97 10.07 4.36
CA TYR A 167 -11.99 10.93 3.19
C TYR A 167 -12.05 10.08 1.94
N VAL A 168 -12.87 10.51 0.97
CA VAL A 168 -13.08 9.81 -0.29
C VAL A 168 -12.64 10.72 -1.43
N TYR A 169 -11.75 10.22 -2.26
CA TYR A 169 -11.21 10.94 -3.41
C TYR A 169 -11.59 10.26 -4.72
N ASP A 170 -11.78 11.05 -5.75
CA ASP A 170 -11.85 10.56 -7.13
C ASP A 170 -10.45 10.12 -7.59
N VAL A 171 -10.33 8.89 -8.10
CA VAL A 171 -9.04 8.31 -8.51
C VAL A 171 -8.45 9.03 -9.72
N LYS A 172 -9.29 9.45 -10.66
CA LYS A 172 -8.82 10.08 -11.91
C LYS A 172 -8.27 11.49 -11.71
N THR A 173 -8.86 12.24 -10.78
CA THR A 173 -8.52 13.65 -10.55
C THR A 173 -7.79 13.89 -9.23
N SER A 174 -7.75 12.91 -8.34
CA SER A 174 -7.26 13.03 -6.96
C SER A 174 -7.98 14.12 -6.16
N THR A 175 -9.22 14.47 -6.53
CA THR A 175 -10.02 15.49 -5.85
C THR A 175 -10.88 14.88 -4.76
N LEU A 176 -11.00 15.59 -3.64
CA LEU A 176 -11.86 15.20 -2.52
C LEU A 176 -13.34 15.27 -2.95
N ILE A 177 -14.06 14.14 -2.82
CA ILE A 177 -15.49 14.01 -3.11
C ILE A 177 -16.33 14.13 -1.85
N SER A 178 -15.92 13.44 -0.79
CA SER A 178 -16.65 13.36 0.45
C SER A 178 -15.71 13.21 1.64
N GLN A 179 -16.17 13.71 2.78
CA GLN A 179 -15.45 13.56 4.05
C GLN A 179 -16.44 13.24 5.16
N TYR A 180 -16.05 12.31 6.01
CA TYR A 180 -16.82 11.88 7.18
C TYR A 180 -15.91 12.03 8.40
N HIS A 181 -16.37 12.77 9.38
CA HIS A 181 -15.62 13.09 10.58
C HIS A 181 -16.10 12.26 11.76
N ASN A 182 -15.20 11.97 12.69
CA ASN A 182 -15.49 11.35 13.99
C ASN A 182 -16.24 10.02 13.86
N ILE A 183 -15.86 9.21 12.86
CA ILE A 183 -16.54 7.93 12.54
C ILE A 183 -16.02 6.75 13.37
N ALA A 184 -14.82 6.85 13.91
CA ALA A 184 -14.14 5.83 14.70
C ALA A 184 -13.08 6.48 15.58
N ASP A 185 -12.47 5.74 16.48
CA ASP A 185 -11.27 6.22 17.19
C ASP A 185 -10.08 6.23 16.19
N LYS A 186 -9.76 5.08 15.60
CA LYS A 186 -8.71 4.97 14.56
C LYS A 186 -9.16 4.02 13.46
N PRO A 187 -9.49 4.51 12.24
CA PRO A 187 -9.93 3.66 11.14
C PRO A 187 -8.71 2.94 10.52
N VAL A 188 -8.48 1.70 10.89
CA VAL A 188 -7.31 0.90 10.48
C VAL A 188 -7.54 0.03 9.26
N ALA A 189 -8.78 -0.16 8.82
CA ALA A 189 -9.12 -0.93 7.63
C ALA A 189 -10.44 -0.45 7.01
N ILE A 190 -10.54 -0.62 5.69
CA ILE A 190 -11.74 -0.34 4.91
C ILE A 190 -12.05 -1.61 4.11
N ILE A 191 -13.23 -2.17 4.32
CA ILE A 191 -13.66 -3.41 3.68
C ILE A 191 -14.90 -3.11 2.83
N TYR A 192 -14.87 -3.54 1.58
CA TYR A 192 -16.01 -3.47 0.67
C TYR A 192 -16.84 -4.74 0.76
N LYS A 193 -18.14 -4.56 0.85
CA LYS A 193 -19.10 -5.65 0.73
C LYS A 193 -20.00 -5.39 -0.47
N GLU A 194 -19.94 -6.27 -1.46
CA GLU A 194 -20.94 -6.26 -2.52
C GLU A 194 -22.30 -6.61 -1.94
N ARG A 195 -23.32 -5.84 -2.31
CA ARG A 195 -24.70 -6.20 -2.03
C ARG A 195 -25.10 -7.27 -3.04
N ALA A 196 -25.54 -8.42 -2.51
CA ALA A 196 -26.16 -9.46 -3.32
C ALA A 196 -27.48 -8.95 -3.91
#